data_50d1f87afaab514e44f2325df155bb71
#
_entry.id   50d1f87afaab514e44f2325df155bb71
#
_cell.length_a   1.000
_cell.length_b   1.000
_cell.length_c   1.000
_cell.angle_alpha   90.00
_cell.angle_beta   90.00
_cell.angle_gamma   90.00
#
_symmetry.space_group_name_H-M   'P 1'
#
loop_
_entity.id
_entity.type
_entity.pdbx_description
1 polymer ?
#
loop_
_entity_poly.entity_id
_entity_poly.type
_entity_poly.pdbx_seq_one_letter_code
_entity_poly.pdbx_strand_id
1 'polypeptide(L)'
;MTRKPTMKTFAFALMAVAGFAVLTVGWDAGVASVSASSDKGRKLHVTKECSNYSGTAGSFCTITSSNLNELKVGSTVFYDQAAGIPAGLLDSNVVLDAGDGNRAVGRCTLELATGLGLCTFSDGTGEFAGFNARVRVTPPDDGENWHWEGTYSFD
;
A
#
# COMPACT_ATOMS: atom_id res chain seq x y z
N MET A 1 55.58 -15.64 29.63
CA MET A 1 55.02 -15.69 30.99
C MET A 1 53.54 -16.01 30.87
N THR A 2 53.23 -17.25 31.08
CA THR A 2 51.92 -17.89 30.95
C THR A 2 51.21 -17.90 32.32
N ARG A 3 50.02 -17.34 32.43
CA ARG A 3 49.14 -17.61 33.61
C ARG A 3 47.86 -18.27 33.19
N LYS A 4 47.69 -19.50 33.65
CA LYS A 4 46.45 -20.27 33.66
C LYS A 4 45.51 -19.73 34.74
N PRO A 5 44.20 -19.67 34.53
CA PRO A 5 43.25 -19.60 35.62
C PRO A 5 42.68 -20.96 35.95
N THR A 6 42.58 -21.23 37.23
CA THR A 6 42.17 -22.39 37.96
C THR A 6 40.63 -22.61 37.88
N MET A 7 40.25 -23.84 37.60
CA MET A 7 38.86 -24.35 37.73
C MET A 7 38.49 -24.43 39.21
N LYS A 8 37.37 -23.84 39.60
CA LYS A 8 36.71 -24.10 40.89
C LYS A 8 35.48 -24.97 40.65
N THR A 9 35.58 -26.17 41.10
CA THR A 9 34.54 -27.16 41.26
C THR A 9 33.58 -26.69 42.40
N PHE A 10 32.28 -26.63 42.12
CA PHE A 10 31.30 -26.53 43.19
C PHE A 10 30.39 -27.73 43.17
N ALA A 11 30.27 -28.28 44.38
CA ALA A 11 29.65 -29.54 44.70
C ALA A 11 28.12 -29.47 44.68
N PHE A 12 27.54 -30.62 44.33
CA PHE A 12 26.11 -30.94 44.43
C PHE A 12 25.57 -30.87 45.86
N ALA A 13 24.41 -30.23 46.00
CA ALA A 13 23.52 -30.47 47.14
C ALA A 13 22.17 -30.92 46.59
N LEU A 14 21.87 -32.19 46.79
CA LEU A 14 20.51 -32.75 46.66
C LEU A 14 19.62 -32.15 47.75
N MET A 15 18.45 -31.66 47.39
CA MET A 15 17.34 -31.54 48.34
C MET A 15 16.03 -32.01 47.67
N ALA A 16 15.33 -32.77 48.51
CA ALA A 16 14.21 -33.62 48.21
C ALA A 16 12.90 -32.85 47.97
N VAL A 17 12.17 -33.39 47.03
CA VAL A 17 10.73 -33.63 46.91
C VAL A 17 9.80 -32.91 47.91
N ALA A 18 8.96 -32.02 47.39
CA ALA A 18 7.60 -31.78 47.90
C ALA A 18 6.68 -31.66 46.68
N GLY A 19 5.76 -32.62 46.55
CA GLY A 19 4.77 -32.66 45.50
C GLY A 19 3.81 -31.46 45.60
N PHE A 20 3.76 -30.67 44.57
CA PHE A 20 2.67 -29.74 44.31
C PHE A 20 1.83 -30.26 43.15
N ALA A 21 0.59 -30.64 43.46
CA ALA A 21 -0.43 -30.89 42.47
C ALA A 21 -0.70 -29.58 41.73
N VAL A 22 -0.23 -29.45 40.50
CA VAL A 22 -0.55 -28.35 39.62
C VAL A 22 -1.92 -28.63 39.02
N LEU A 23 -2.95 -27.98 39.53
CA LEU A 23 -4.22 -27.81 38.85
C LEU A 23 -3.93 -27.03 37.55
N THR A 24 -3.87 -27.72 36.45
CA THR A 24 -3.85 -27.10 35.12
C THR A 24 -5.24 -26.54 34.84
N VAL A 25 -5.42 -25.26 35.16
CA VAL A 25 -6.52 -24.48 34.62
C VAL A 25 -6.21 -24.35 33.15
N GLY A 26 -6.91 -25.11 32.33
CA GLY A 26 -6.86 -24.96 30.87
C GLY A 26 -7.37 -23.57 30.49
N TRP A 27 -6.46 -22.69 30.14
CA TRP A 27 -6.80 -21.48 29.44
C TRP A 27 -6.94 -21.90 27.95
N ASP A 28 -8.18 -22.21 27.58
CA ASP A 28 -8.55 -22.17 26.18
C ASP A 28 -8.41 -20.70 25.74
N ALA A 29 -7.20 -20.33 25.33
CA ALA A 29 -7.00 -19.14 24.53
C ALA A 29 -7.69 -19.39 23.19
N GLY A 30 -8.99 -19.14 23.15
CA GLY A 30 -9.73 -19.03 21.90
C GLY A 30 -8.99 -18.00 21.04
N VAL A 31 -8.15 -18.46 20.13
CA VAL A 31 -7.66 -17.65 19.02
C VAL A 31 -8.90 -17.24 18.24
N ALA A 32 -9.42 -16.04 18.55
CA ALA A 32 -10.40 -15.42 17.71
C ALA A 32 -9.74 -15.32 16.31
N SER A 33 -10.14 -16.21 15.43
CA SER A 33 -9.80 -16.08 14.02
C SER A 33 -10.43 -14.76 13.59
N VAL A 34 -9.59 -13.72 13.49
CA VAL A 34 -9.98 -12.50 12.80
C VAL A 34 -10.16 -12.95 11.36
N SER A 35 -11.39 -13.27 11.02
CA SER A 35 -11.81 -13.39 9.62
C SER A 35 -11.55 -12.01 9.04
N ALA A 36 -10.43 -11.85 8.33
CA ALA A 36 -10.27 -10.74 7.43
C ALA A 36 -11.46 -10.83 6.49
N SER A 37 -12.47 -10.00 6.70
CA SER A 37 -13.50 -9.75 5.72
C SER A 37 -12.74 -9.38 4.47
N SER A 38 -12.65 -10.29 3.50
CA SER A 38 -12.28 -9.91 2.16
C SER A 38 -13.45 -9.09 1.64
N ASP A 39 -13.43 -7.80 1.97
CA ASP A 39 -14.23 -6.82 1.29
C ASP A 39 -13.78 -6.93 -0.16
N LYS A 40 -14.60 -7.62 -0.96
CA LYS A 40 -14.36 -7.76 -2.40
C LYS A 40 -14.70 -6.42 -3.00
N GLY A 41 -13.76 -5.47 -2.89
CA GLY A 41 -13.88 -4.20 -3.53
C GLY A 41 -14.33 -4.37 -5.00
N ARG A 42 -15.13 -3.45 -5.47
CA ARG A 42 -15.56 -3.44 -6.88
C ARG A 42 -14.35 -3.28 -7.79
N LYS A 43 -14.38 -3.90 -8.96
CA LYS A 43 -13.28 -3.77 -9.93
C LYS A 43 -13.19 -2.34 -10.45
N LEU A 44 -11.97 -1.84 -10.51
CA LEU A 44 -11.64 -0.52 -11.07
C LEU A 44 -10.76 -0.70 -12.29
N HIS A 45 -11.21 -0.14 -13.42
CA HIS A 45 -10.51 -0.09 -14.69
C HIS A 45 -10.48 1.36 -15.16
N VAL A 46 -9.30 1.92 -15.29
CA VAL A 46 -9.09 3.31 -15.70
C VAL A 46 -7.97 3.36 -16.72
N THR A 47 -8.12 4.18 -17.73
CA THR A 47 -7.01 4.58 -18.61
C THR A 47 -6.75 6.08 -18.48
N LYS A 48 -5.49 6.46 -18.68
CA LYS A 48 -5.06 7.86 -18.63
C LYS A 48 -3.93 8.11 -19.62
N GLU A 49 -3.96 9.23 -20.26
CA GLU A 49 -2.85 9.74 -21.06
C GLU A 49 -1.97 10.67 -20.22
N CYS A 50 -0.68 10.70 -20.50
CA CYS A 50 0.30 11.40 -19.67
C CYS A 50 1.20 12.34 -20.48
N SER A 51 0.69 12.95 -21.54
CA SER A 51 1.42 13.93 -22.36
C SER A 51 1.87 15.16 -21.55
N ASN A 52 1.14 15.49 -20.48
CA ASN A 52 1.46 16.59 -19.57
C ASN A 52 2.34 16.15 -18.37
N TYR A 53 2.77 14.90 -18.33
CA TYR A 53 3.67 14.41 -17.30
C TYR A 53 5.13 14.60 -17.72
N SER A 54 5.78 15.59 -17.13
CA SER A 54 7.19 15.95 -17.43
C SER A 54 8.21 15.33 -16.47
N GLY A 55 7.76 14.55 -15.49
CA GLY A 55 8.61 14.04 -14.41
C GLY A 55 8.95 15.06 -13.32
N THR A 56 8.41 16.28 -13.40
CA THR A 56 8.56 17.31 -12.36
C THR A 56 7.37 17.32 -11.41
N ALA A 57 7.54 17.91 -10.24
CA ALA A 57 6.43 18.13 -9.31
C ALA A 57 5.34 19.00 -9.97
N GLY A 58 4.09 18.65 -9.74
CA GLY A 58 2.92 19.31 -10.33
C GLY A 58 2.57 18.87 -11.75
N SER A 59 3.33 17.96 -12.36
CA SER A 59 2.91 17.33 -13.62
C SER A 59 1.68 16.45 -13.42
N PHE A 60 0.92 16.21 -14.47
CA PHE A 60 -0.33 15.47 -14.39
C PHE A 60 -0.58 14.56 -15.59
N CYS A 61 -1.49 13.61 -15.39
CA CYS A 61 -2.09 12.80 -16.44
C CYS A 61 -3.59 13.05 -16.49
N THR A 62 -4.20 12.86 -17.64
CA THR A 62 -5.65 13.05 -17.88
C THR A 62 -6.34 11.71 -18.06
N ILE A 63 -7.46 11.50 -17.37
CA ILE A 63 -8.26 10.27 -17.48
C ILE A 63 -8.93 10.23 -18.86
N THR A 64 -8.70 9.13 -19.58
CA THR A 64 -9.27 8.88 -20.92
C THR A 64 -10.42 7.89 -20.90
N SER A 65 -10.47 7.01 -19.88
CA SER A 65 -11.58 6.06 -19.68
C SER A 65 -11.67 5.67 -18.20
N SER A 66 -12.88 5.39 -17.73
CA SER A 66 -13.13 4.88 -16.39
C SER A 66 -14.44 4.10 -16.31
N ASN A 67 -14.47 3.03 -15.51
CA ASN A 67 -15.70 2.34 -15.14
C ASN A 67 -16.29 2.83 -13.81
N LEU A 68 -15.68 3.84 -13.19
CA LEU A 68 -16.16 4.50 -11.98
C LEU A 68 -16.87 5.79 -12.39
N ASN A 69 -18.15 5.94 -12.03
CA ASN A 69 -18.97 7.08 -12.45
C ASN A 69 -18.48 8.42 -11.90
N GLU A 70 -17.94 8.41 -10.69
CA GLU A 70 -17.38 9.56 -10.00
C GLU A 70 -16.09 10.07 -10.66
N LEU A 71 -15.38 9.17 -11.36
CA LEU A 71 -14.15 9.46 -12.09
C LEU A 71 -14.43 9.63 -13.59
N LYS A 72 -14.72 10.84 -13.99
CA LYS A 72 -15.11 11.16 -15.38
C LYS A 72 -13.90 11.27 -16.31
N VAL A 73 -14.10 11.02 -17.59
CA VAL A 73 -13.14 11.36 -18.63
C VAL A 73 -12.85 12.86 -18.59
N GLY A 74 -11.57 13.22 -18.68
CA GLY A 74 -11.09 14.61 -18.50
C GLY A 74 -10.67 14.95 -17.07
N SER A 75 -10.97 14.10 -16.07
CA SER A 75 -10.40 14.24 -14.73
C SER A 75 -8.87 14.15 -14.79
N THR A 76 -8.19 14.77 -13.83
CA THR A 76 -6.72 14.80 -13.80
C THR A 76 -6.16 14.12 -12.59
N VAL A 77 -4.96 13.56 -12.73
CA VAL A 77 -4.15 13.00 -11.65
C VAL A 77 -2.87 13.79 -11.57
N PHE A 78 -2.74 14.62 -10.54
CA PHE A 78 -1.55 15.43 -10.26
C PHE A 78 -0.55 14.64 -9.43
N TYR A 79 0.73 14.85 -9.69
CA TYR A 79 1.87 14.24 -8.97
C TYR A 79 2.64 15.34 -8.23
N ASP A 80 2.65 15.27 -6.90
CA ASP A 80 3.24 16.31 -6.05
C ASP A 80 4.76 16.27 -6.01
N GLN A 81 5.37 15.09 -6.23
CA GLN A 81 6.81 14.91 -6.20
C GLN A 81 7.35 14.62 -7.58
N ALA A 82 8.57 15.11 -7.83
CA ALA A 82 9.31 14.78 -9.03
C ALA A 82 9.71 13.29 -9.05
N ALA A 83 9.82 12.72 -10.25
CA ALA A 83 10.42 11.40 -10.42
C ALA A 83 11.89 11.43 -9.97
N GLY A 84 12.28 10.45 -9.17
CA GLY A 84 13.65 10.34 -8.64
C GLY A 84 14.62 9.84 -9.71
N ILE A 85 15.50 10.70 -10.17
CA ILE A 85 16.63 10.35 -11.05
C ILE A 85 17.92 10.62 -10.26
N PRO A 86 18.85 9.65 -10.11
CA PRO A 86 19.03 8.41 -10.88
C PRO A 86 18.35 7.16 -10.30
N ALA A 87 17.56 7.26 -9.22
CA ALA A 87 16.95 6.08 -8.59
C ALA A 87 15.97 5.30 -9.49
N GLY A 88 15.51 5.91 -10.59
CA GLY A 88 14.62 5.24 -11.53
C GLY A 88 13.22 4.98 -10.99
N LEU A 89 12.81 5.70 -9.94
CA LEU A 89 11.53 5.53 -9.29
C LEU A 89 10.72 6.83 -9.30
N LEU A 90 9.44 6.71 -9.59
CA LEU A 90 8.45 7.69 -9.15
C LEU A 90 7.90 7.21 -7.81
N ASP A 91 7.93 8.08 -6.81
CA ASP A 91 7.27 7.88 -5.52
C ASP A 91 6.64 9.22 -5.12
N SER A 92 5.35 9.34 -5.37
CA SER A 92 4.64 10.61 -5.30
C SER A 92 3.31 10.48 -4.58
N ASN A 93 3.00 11.47 -3.74
CA ASN A 93 1.61 11.72 -3.39
C ASN A 93 0.87 12.17 -4.66
N VAL A 94 -0.37 11.78 -4.78
CA VAL A 94 -1.20 12.10 -5.94
C VAL A 94 -2.54 12.66 -5.50
N VAL A 95 -3.03 13.59 -6.29
CA VAL A 95 -4.39 14.13 -6.17
C VAL A 95 -5.13 13.82 -7.46
N LEU A 96 -6.17 13.04 -7.35
CA LEU A 96 -7.15 12.85 -8.41
C LEU A 96 -8.18 13.96 -8.27
N ASP A 97 -8.37 14.74 -9.32
CA ASP A 97 -9.29 15.89 -9.36
C ASP A 97 -10.31 15.69 -10.49
N ALA A 98 -11.55 15.47 -10.12
CA ALA A 98 -12.68 15.32 -11.04
C ALA A 98 -13.51 16.60 -11.22
N GLY A 99 -12.99 17.72 -10.70
CA GLY A 99 -13.68 19.02 -10.74
C GLY A 99 -14.72 19.20 -9.63
N ASP A 100 -15.23 20.41 -9.49
CA ASP A 100 -16.31 20.77 -8.55
C ASP A 100 -16.04 20.38 -7.08
N GLY A 101 -14.75 20.29 -6.69
CA GLY A 101 -14.35 19.88 -5.33
C GLY A 101 -14.34 18.37 -5.10
N ASN A 102 -14.62 17.57 -6.14
CA ASN A 102 -14.55 16.11 -6.11
C ASN A 102 -13.11 15.65 -6.26
N ARG A 103 -12.46 15.29 -5.16
CA ARG A 103 -11.04 14.91 -5.14
C ARG A 103 -10.81 13.64 -4.33
N ALA A 104 -9.84 12.84 -4.77
CA ALA A 104 -9.27 11.77 -3.97
C ALA A 104 -7.76 11.98 -3.81
N VAL A 105 -7.25 11.62 -2.62
CA VAL A 105 -5.82 11.69 -2.32
C VAL A 105 -5.23 10.30 -2.22
N GLY A 106 -3.98 10.17 -2.61
CA GLY A 106 -3.32 8.87 -2.63
C GLY A 106 -1.81 8.96 -2.79
N ARG A 107 -1.21 7.82 -3.06
CA ARG A 107 0.22 7.68 -3.34
C ARG A 107 0.42 6.72 -4.49
N CYS A 108 1.30 7.09 -5.42
CA CYS A 108 1.73 6.25 -6.53
C CYS A 108 3.23 5.98 -6.43
N THR A 109 3.59 4.73 -6.63
CA THR A 109 4.97 4.30 -6.85
C THR A 109 5.07 3.64 -8.21
N LEU A 110 6.13 3.91 -8.97
CA LEU A 110 6.34 3.35 -10.30
C LEU A 110 7.83 3.20 -10.57
N GLU A 111 8.23 2.06 -11.08
CA GLU A 111 9.56 1.82 -11.60
C GLU A 111 9.63 2.35 -13.05
N LEU A 112 10.47 3.36 -13.29
CA LEU A 112 10.53 4.04 -14.59
C LEU A 112 11.05 3.13 -15.71
N ALA A 113 11.91 2.15 -15.39
CA ALA A 113 12.48 1.23 -16.37
C ALA A 113 11.45 0.26 -16.95
N THR A 114 10.47 -0.15 -16.17
CA THR A 114 9.43 -1.13 -16.56
C THR A 114 8.07 -0.49 -16.80
N GLY A 115 7.84 0.70 -16.28
CA GLY A 115 6.53 1.34 -16.26
C GLY A 115 5.53 0.66 -15.31
N LEU A 116 5.96 -0.32 -14.50
CA LEU A 116 5.09 -1.00 -13.56
C LEU A 116 5.03 -0.28 -12.23
N GLY A 117 3.84 -0.23 -11.66
CA GLY A 117 3.64 0.47 -10.40
C GLY A 117 2.36 0.13 -9.66
N LEU A 118 2.15 0.87 -8.60
CA LEU A 118 1.00 0.76 -7.72
C LEU A 118 0.55 2.16 -7.30
N CYS A 119 -0.75 2.42 -7.38
CA CYS A 119 -1.36 3.56 -6.73
C CYS A 119 -2.37 3.09 -5.67
N THR A 120 -2.40 3.79 -4.55
CA THR A 120 -3.40 3.61 -3.49
C THR A 120 -4.07 4.94 -3.22
N PHE A 121 -5.38 4.93 -3.00
CA PHE A 121 -6.16 6.06 -2.58
C PHE A 121 -6.87 5.70 -1.29
N SER A 122 -6.97 6.61 -0.35
CA SER A 122 -7.48 6.32 1.00
C SER A 122 -8.28 7.46 1.63
N ASP A 123 -8.64 8.45 0.86
CA ASP A 123 -9.48 9.57 1.32
C ASP A 123 -9.94 10.41 0.13
N GLY A 124 -10.98 11.21 0.35
CA GLY A 124 -11.48 12.11 -0.67
C GLY A 124 -12.51 13.11 -0.17
N THR A 125 -12.91 13.98 -1.07
CA THR A 125 -13.93 15.01 -0.87
C THR A 125 -15.00 14.92 -1.94
N GLY A 126 -16.18 15.48 -1.66
CA GLY A 126 -17.30 15.45 -2.58
C GLY A 126 -17.75 14.04 -2.88
N GLU A 127 -17.86 13.69 -4.14
CA GLU A 127 -18.25 12.34 -4.58
C GLU A 127 -17.20 11.25 -4.23
N PHE A 128 -15.99 11.63 -3.82
CA PHE A 128 -14.94 10.72 -3.35
C PHE A 128 -14.84 10.60 -1.83
N ALA A 129 -15.80 11.14 -1.06
CA ALA A 129 -15.81 10.92 0.38
C ALA A 129 -15.86 9.42 0.70
N GLY A 130 -14.92 8.93 1.54
CA GLY A 130 -14.78 7.50 1.87
C GLY A 130 -14.17 6.63 0.77
N PHE A 131 -13.66 7.22 -0.31
CA PHE A 131 -13.07 6.45 -1.42
C PHE A 131 -11.76 5.79 -1.01
N ASN A 132 -11.70 4.48 -1.22
CA ASN A 132 -10.51 3.66 -1.06
C ASN A 132 -10.27 2.90 -2.36
N ALA A 133 -9.04 2.91 -2.87
CA ALA A 133 -8.68 2.14 -4.04
C ALA A 133 -7.24 1.65 -3.99
N ARG A 134 -7.02 0.52 -4.65
CA ARG A 134 -5.68 -0.03 -4.89
C ARG A 134 -5.61 -0.51 -6.33
N VAL A 135 -4.77 0.12 -7.12
CA VAL A 135 -4.64 -0.17 -8.55
C VAL A 135 -3.19 -0.42 -8.92
N ARG A 136 -2.98 -1.44 -9.74
CA ARG A 136 -1.72 -1.65 -10.44
C ARG A 136 -1.65 -0.70 -11.61
N VAL A 137 -0.48 -0.11 -11.81
CA VAL A 137 -0.16 0.70 -13.00
C VAL A 137 0.59 -0.17 -13.99
N THR A 138 0.18 -0.14 -15.24
CA THR A 138 0.92 -0.76 -16.35
C THR A 138 1.13 0.25 -17.47
N PRO A 139 2.25 0.13 -18.22
CA PRO A 139 2.54 1.02 -19.32
C PRO A 139 1.54 0.85 -20.46
N PRO A 140 1.48 1.83 -21.37
CA PRO A 140 0.64 1.75 -22.56
C PRO A 140 1.01 0.55 -23.45
N ASP A 141 0.01 -0.21 -23.87
CA ASP A 141 0.12 -1.21 -24.91
C ASP A 141 -0.17 -0.61 -26.31
N ASP A 142 -0.90 0.50 -26.35
CA ASP A 142 -1.18 1.32 -27.54
C ASP A 142 -0.16 2.47 -27.78
N GLY A 143 0.79 2.64 -26.84
CA GLY A 143 1.77 3.73 -26.86
C GLY A 143 1.26 5.06 -26.29
N GLU A 144 0.01 5.15 -25.85
CA GLU A 144 -0.61 6.40 -25.41
C GLU A 144 -1.20 6.30 -24.00
N ASN A 145 -1.98 5.23 -23.72
CA ASN A 145 -2.78 5.15 -22.52
C ASN A 145 -2.19 4.22 -21.46
N TRP A 146 -1.86 4.78 -20.32
CA TRP A 146 -1.52 4.03 -19.12
C TRP A 146 -2.75 3.40 -18.50
N HIS A 147 -2.62 2.19 -17.98
CA HIS A 147 -3.73 1.45 -17.38
C HIS A 147 -3.62 1.42 -15.86
N TRP A 148 -4.76 1.57 -15.20
CA TRP A 148 -4.97 1.32 -13.79
C TRP A 148 -5.98 0.18 -13.62
N GLU A 149 -5.53 -0.93 -13.05
CA GLU A 149 -6.32 -2.13 -12.84
C GLU A 149 -6.31 -2.52 -11.37
N GLY A 150 -7.48 -2.66 -10.76
CA GLY A 150 -7.53 -3.01 -9.35
C GLY A 150 -8.93 -3.06 -8.77
N THR A 151 -9.04 -2.60 -7.53
CA THR A 151 -10.30 -2.60 -6.78
C THR A 151 -10.49 -1.27 -6.06
N TYR A 152 -11.77 -0.95 -5.79
CA TYR A 152 -12.17 0.20 -5.00
C TYR A 152 -13.37 -0.11 -4.10
N SER A 153 -13.54 0.70 -3.06
CA SER A 153 -14.69 0.78 -2.18
C SER A 153 -14.99 2.22 -1.80
N PHE A 154 -16.18 2.45 -1.28
CA PHE A 154 -16.55 3.66 -0.55
C PHE A 154 -17.02 3.21 0.84
N ASP A 155 -16.45 3.79 1.89
CA ASP A 155 -16.77 3.53 3.31
C ASP A 155 -17.86 4.47 3.82
#